data_803232fa86f77b854600acc73557fd84
#
_entry.id   803232fa86f77b854600acc73557fd84
#
_cell.length_a   1.000
_cell.length_b   1.000
_cell.length_c   1.000
_cell.angle_alpha   90.00
_cell.angle_beta   90.00
_cell.angle_gamma   90.00
#
_symmetry.space_group_name_H-M   'P 1'
#
loop_
_entity.id
_entity.type
_entity.pdbx_description
1 polymer ?
#
loop_
_entity_poly.entity_id
_entity_poly.type
_entity_poly.pdbx_seq_one_letter_code
_entity_poly.pdbx_strand_id
1 'polypeptide(L)'
;MPPREDWIEQATKRAHEKKSHVSFPQLKYPSLRDDFLKDPIRWLKGKALDDGAEGLWRVHDKLYDFTTFMKKHPGGEEWLELTKGTDITEAFEAHHINPTTEKMLNKFYIRDAKTPRNSPFTFKEDGFYRTLKRAVYEELKNIPKDVSRTADRITDGIFMTLLCSSTLACYVEQFRVIWYVVASVSLALLTVACHNYIHRRTNWRMYLFNLSMWSYRDFRVSHVLSHHLYTNTLMDAEISFLEPFLYYNPRTDKPLHGRLGFITEFLWFPLFFLMSFVKRSETPDWGEHQVEALLDRKDINTNSFAVLTLFGDHALHHMFPTLDHSVLKYLHPVFLELCRKYQANYRVSTQFEIVVGQIRETMRTSFKTIDVK
;
A
#
# COMPACT_ATOMS: atom_id res chain seq x y z
N MET A 1 -24.01 -21.62 -4.62
CA MET A 1 -24.32 -21.87 -3.19
C MET A 1 -23.48 -20.94 -2.36
N PRO A 2 -24.01 -20.23 -1.35
CA PRO A 2 -23.15 -19.51 -0.41
C PRO A 2 -22.24 -20.53 0.29
N PRO A 3 -20.96 -20.19 0.54
CA PRO A 3 -20.08 -21.09 1.28
C PRO A 3 -20.68 -21.35 2.66
N ARG A 4 -20.72 -22.60 3.08
CA ARG A 4 -21.18 -22.96 4.42
C ARG A 4 -20.27 -22.32 5.47
N GLU A 5 -20.80 -21.94 6.63
CA GLU A 5 -20.04 -21.34 7.75
C GLU A 5 -18.87 -22.23 8.21
N ASP A 6 -19.05 -23.56 8.12
CA ASP A 6 -18.05 -24.58 8.42
C ASP A 6 -16.72 -24.44 7.63
N TRP A 7 -16.77 -23.87 6.46
CA TRP A 7 -15.62 -23.62 5.60
C TRP A 7 -14.68 -22.53 6.17
N ILE A 8 -15.24 -21.43 6.64
CA ILE A 8 -14.44 -20.35 7.26
C ILE A 8 -13.73 -20.87 8.51
N GLU A 9 -14.45 -21.62 9.36
CA GLU A 9 -13.88 -22.22 10.57
C GLU A 9 -12.73 -23.19 10.23
N GLN A 10 -12.89 -24.06 9.24
CA GLN A 10 -11.85 -24.97 8.80
C GLN A 10 -10.64 -24.23 8.21
N ALA A 11 -10.85 -23.16 7.42
CA ALA A 11 -9.78 -22.36 6.87
C ALA A 11 -8.99 -21.64 7.97
N THR A 12 -9.69 -21.06 8.94
CA THR A 12 -9.10 -20.40 10.11
C THR A 12 -8.28 -21.39 10.95
N LYS A 13 -8.82 -22.58 11.24
CA LYS A 13 -8.10 -23.62 11.96
C LYS A 13 -6.81 -24.04 11.25
N ARG A 14 -6.89 -24.29 9.94
CA ARG A 14 -5.69 -24.62 9.13
C ARG A 14 -4.65 -23.50 9.13
N ALA A 15 -5.08 -22.24 9.10
CA ALA A 15 -4.17 -21.10 9.17
C ALA A 15 -3.46 -21.04 10.53
N HIS A 16 -4.17 -21.24 11.63
CA HIS A 16 -3.59 -21.22 12.98
C HIS A 16 -2.62 -22.38 13.27
N GLU A 17 -2.72 -23.48 12.54
CA GLU A 17 -1.75 -24.60 12.63
C GLU A 17 -0.42 -24.29 11.90
N LYS A 18 -0.39 -23.26 11.03
CA LYS A 18 0.81 -22.86 10.30
C LYS A 18 1.74 -22.02 11.17
N LYS A 19 3.04 -22.26 11.00
CA LYS A 19 4.06 -21.40 11.62
C LYS A 19 4.02 -20.01 11.00
N SER A 20 4.15 -18.98 11.85
CA SER A 20 4.33 -17.61 11.41
C SER A 20 5.59 -17.45 10.55
N HIS A 21 5.65 -16.35 9.80
CA HIS A 21 6.80 -16.02 8.97
C HIS A 21 8.04 -15.73 9.85
N VAL A 22 9.21 -16.18 9.40
CA VAL A 22 10.48 -16.02 10.15
C VAL A 22 10.85 -14.56 10.43
N SER A 23 10.40 -13.61 9.59
CA SER A 23 10.66 -12.18 9.79
C SER A 23 9.79 -11.54 10.85
N PHE A 24 8.62 -12.11 11.12
CA PHE A 24 7.64 -11.62 12.11
C PHE A 24 7.04 -12.80 12.85
N PRO A 25 7.80 -13.45 13.75
CA PRO A 25 7.37 -14.68 14.41
C PRO A 25 6.17 -14.48 15.34
N GLN A 26 5.91 -13.25 15.81
CA GLN A 26 4.76 -12.88 16.64
C GLN A 26 3.47 -12.70 15.85
N LEU A 27 3.55 -12.50 14.53
CA LEU A 27 2.39 -12.33 13.68
C LEU A 27 1.73 -13.69 13.44
N LYS A 28 0.46 -13.82 13.75
CA LYS A 28 -0.32 -15.02 13.40
C LYS A 28 -0.40 -15.17 11.88
N TYR A 29 -0.37 -16.41 11.42
CA TYR A 29 -0.62 -16.66 10.00
C TYR A 29 -2.03 -16.19 9.64
N PRO A 30 -2.21 -15.29 8.63
CA PRO A 30 -3.51 -14.68 8.39
C PRO A 30 -4.56 -15.71 7.97
N SER A 31 -5.73 -15.65 8.62
CA SER A 31 -6.89 -16.44 8.24
C SER A 31 -7.29 -16.13 6.79
N LEU A 32 -7.70 -17.14 6.05
CA LEU A 32 -8.09 -17.03 4.63
C LEU A 32 -6.97 -16.63 3.64
N ARG A 33 -5.69 -16.48 4.08
CA ARG A 33 -4.59 -16.11 3.19
C ARG A 33 -4.39 -17.11 2.04
N ASP A 34 -4.52 -18.39 2.34
CA ASP A 34 -4.29 -19.47 1.35
C ASP A 34 -5.57 -19.94 0.66
N ASP A 35 -6.65 -19.20 0.84
CA ASP A 35 -7.88 -19.52 0.13
C ASP A 35 -7.70 -19.34 -1.39
N PHE A 36 -8.26 -20.27 -2.17
CA PHE A 36 -8.05 -20.34 -3.62
C PHE A 36 -8.50 -19.06 -4.35
N LEU A 37 -9.59 -18.46 -3.88
CA LEU A 37 -10.06 -17.19 -4.43
C LEU A 37 -9.50 -16.04 -3.59
N LYS A 38 -8.33 -15.57 -3.94
CA LYS A 38 -7.69 -14.43 -3.30
C LYS A 38 -8.29 -13.13 -3.84
N ASP A 39 -9.21 -12.57 -3.09
CA ASP A 39 -9.84 -11.30 -3.43
C ASP A 39 -9.81 -10.33 -2.25
N PRO A 40 -9.93 -9.01 -2.49
CA PRO A 40 -9.86 -7.98 -1.47
C PRO A 40 -10.88 -8.16 -0.34
N ILE A 41 -12.08 -8.60 -0.65
CA ILE A 41 -13.16 -8.80 0.35
C ILE A 41 -12.83 -9.98 1.27
N ARG A 42 -12.22 -11.04 0.75
CA ARG A 42 -11.75 -12.16 1.57
C ARG A 42 -10.61 -11.78 2.50
N TRP A 43 -9.71 -10.92 2.02
CA TRP A 43 -8.67 -10.37 2.87
C TRP A 43 -9.24 -9.60 4.06
N LEU A 44 -10.24 -8.71 3.82
CA LEU A 44 -10.95 -8.01 4.90
C LEU A 44 -11.67 -8.96 5.86
N LYS A 45 -12.31 -10.03 5.35
CA LYS A 45 -12.92 -11.07 6.19
C LYS A 45 -11.88 -11.77 7.06
N GLY A 46 -10.72 -12.11 6.50
CA GLY A 46 -9.60 -12.68 7.25
C GLY A 46 -9.15 -11.77 8.39
N LYS A 47 -8.97 -10.48 8.09
CA LYS A 47 -8.65 -9.48 9.13
C LYS A 47 -9.73 -9.40 10.22
N ALA A 48 -10.99 -9.38 9.85
CA ALA A 48 -12.09 -9.33 10.82
C ALA A 48 -12.10 -10.55 11.78
N LEU A 49 -11.62 -11.71 11.32
CA LEU A 49 -11.45 -12.90 12.17
C LEU A 49 -10.24 -12.78 13.10
N ASP A 50 -9.16 -12.16 12.65
CA ASP A 50 -7.87 -12.16 13.33
C ASP A 50 -7.65 -10.95 14.26
N ASP A 51 -8.29 -9.82 14.00
CA ASP A 51 -7.96 -8.52 14.60
C ASP A 51 -8.60 -8.27 15.98
N GLY A 52 -9.58 -9.08 16.38
CA GLY A 52 -10.26 -8.94 17.67
C GLY A 52 -11.03 -7.62 17.84
N ALA A 53 -11.53 -7.06 16.74
CA ALA A 53 -12.31 -5.82 16.75
C ALA A 53 -13.80 -6.01 17.06
N GLU A 54 -14.29 -7.26 17.13
CA GLU A 54 -15.65 -7.64 17.59
C GLU A 54 -16.78 -6.89 16.85
N GLY A 55 -16.61 -6.67 15.54
CA GLY A 55 -17.58 -5.94 14.70
C GLY A 55 -17.54 -4.41 14.81
N LEU A 56 -16.66 -3.86 15.67
CA LEU A 56 -16.36 -2.44 15.82
C LEU A 56 -15.10 -2.09 15.02
N TRP A 57 -14.52 -0.93 15.24
CA TRP A 57 -13.21 -0.55 14.74
C TRP A 57 -12.20 -0.54 15.89
N ARG A 58 -11.06 -1.19 15.68
CA ARG A 58 -9.98 -1.19 16.65
C ARG A 58 -8.93 -0.13 16.27
N VAL A 59 -8.54 0.73 17.23
CA VAL A 59 -7.38 1.61 17.11
C VAL A 59 -6.54 1.42 18.37
N HIS A 60 -5.32 0.93 18.19
CA HIS A 60 -4.46 0.46 19.29
C HIS A 60 -5.18 -0.60 20.15
N ASP A 61 -5.21 -0.41 21.44
CA ASP A 61 -5.84 -1.36 22.39
C ASP A 61 -7.28 -0.98 22.74
N LYS A 62 -7.95 -0.18 21.91
CA LYS A 62 -9.30 0.34 22.15
C LYS A 62 -10.24 0.08 21.00
N LEU A 63 -11.51 -0.13 21.33
CA LEU A 63 -12.60 -0.32 20.38
C LEU A 63 -13.49 0.91 20.31
N TYR A 64 -13.88 1.25 19.08
CA TYR A 64 -14.65 2.44 18.76
C TYR A 64 -15.85 2.10 17.90
N ASP A 65 -16.96 2.83 18.08
CA ASP A 65 -18.10 2.75 17.19
C ASP A 65 -18.22 4.02 16.32
N PHE A 66 -17.87 3.89 15.06
CA PHE A 66 -18.00 4.98 14.08
C PHE A 66 -19.29 4.91 13.26
N THR A 67 -20.25 4.02 13.58
CA THR A 67 -21.44 3.79 12.75
C THR A 67 -22.21 5.08 12.45
N THR A 68 -22.43 5.94 13.45
CA THR A 68 -23.14 7.22 13.27
C THR A 68 -22.28 8.31 12.61
N PHE A 69 -20.95 8.11 12.57
CA PHE A 69 -20.00 9.05 12.02
C PHE A 69 -19.63 8.76 10.57
N MET A 70 -19.83 7.54 10.08
CA MET A 70 -19.39 7.07 8.75
C MET A 70 -19.71 8.08 7.63
N LYS A 71 -20.98 8.50 7.53
CA LYS A 71 -21.44 9.48 6.51
C LYS A 71 -20.84 10.86 6.65
N LYS A 72 -20.33 11.20 7.83
CA LYS A 72 -19.71 12.50 8.15
C LYS A 72 -18.19 12.45 8.13
N HIS A 73 -17.60 11.28 7.84
CA HIS A 73 -16.15 11.13 7.80
C HIS A 73 -15.53 11.97 6.69
N PRO A 74 -14.63 12.92 7.00
CA PRO A 74 -14.06 13.83 6.00
C PRO A 74 -13.29 13.15 4.88
N GLY A 75 -12.69 11.98 5.15
CA GLY A 75 -11.98 11.15 4.18
C GLY A 75 -12.91 10.39 3.22
N GLY A 76 -14.20 10.29 3.55
CA GLY A 76 -15.22 9.52 2.82
C GLY A 76 -15.77 8.36 3.63
N GLU A 77 -17.03 8.02 3.42
CA GLU A 77 -17.76 6.96 4.11
C GLU A 77 -17.15 5.58 3.85
N GLU A 78 -16.74 5.33 2.61
CA GLU A 78 -16.26 4.03 2.12
C GLU A 78 -15.09 3.48 2.95
N TRP A 79 -14.19 4.31 3.46
CA TRP A 79 -13.07 3.88 4.29
C TRP A 79 -13.53 3.19 5.58
N LEU A 80 -14.51 3.77 6.26
CA LEU A 80 -15.07 3.18 7.48
C LEU A 80 -15.97 1.98 7.17
N GLU A 81 -16.71 2.00 6.05
CA GLU A 81 -17.51 0.86 5.60
C GLU A 81 -16.64 -0.37 5.35
N LEU A 82 -15.57 -0.23 4.56
CA LEU A 82 -14.65 -1.32 4.22
C LEU A 82 -13.95 -1.93 5.44
N THR A 83 -13.62 -1.11 6.42
CA THR A 83 -12.77 -1.51 7.56
C THR A 83 -13.56 -1.89 8.82
N LYS A 84 -14.88 -1.93 8.77
CA LYS A 84 -15.70 -2.32 9.92
C LYS A 84 -15.36 -3.74 10.38
N GLY A 85 -15.11 -3.91 11.67
CA GLY A 85 -14.75 -5.20 12.26
C GLY A 85 -13.24 -5.51 12.22
N THR A 86 -12.38 -4.55 11.81
CA THR A 86 -10.93 -4.76 11.72
C THR A 86 -10.12 -3.82 12.61
N ASP A 87 -8.86 -4.16 12.83
CA ASP A 87 -7.85 -3.26 13.41
C ASP A 87 -7.38 -2.29 12.33
N ILE A 88 -7.68 -1.02 12.54
CA ILE A 88 -7.33 0.08 11.65
C ILE A 88 -6.21 0.96 12.21
N THR A 89 -5.43 0.47 13.15
CA THR A 89 -4.38 1.29 13.79
C THR A 89 -3.41 1.88 12.78
N GLU A 90 -2.83 1.04 11.91
CA GLU A 90 -1.89 1.49 10.88
C GLU A 90 -2.56 2.49 9.92
N ALA A 91 -3.78 2.21 9.48
CA ALA A 91 -4.55 3.12 8.62
C ALA A 91 -4.82 4.45 9.32
N PHE A 92 -5.24 4.41 10.58
CA PHE A 92 -5.51 5.61 11.38
C PHE A 92 -4.23 6.45 11.53
N GLU A 93 -3.11 5.85 11.89
CA GLU A 93 -1.85 6.55 12.08
C GLU A 93 -1.33 7.16 10.76
N ALA A 94 -1.41 6.42 9.65
CA ALA A 94 -0.88 6.86 8.36
C ALA A 94 -1.75 7.93 7.67
N HIS A 95 -3.08 7.87 7.86
CA HIS A 95 -4.00 8.77 7.14
C HIS A 95 -4.36 10.04 7.91
N HIS A 96 -4.07 10.14 9.21
CA HIS A 96 -4.42 11.30 10.02
C HIS A 96 -3.19 11.99 10.59
N ILE A 97 -2.63 12.92 9.81
CA ILE A 97 -1.42 13.67 10.18
C ILE A 97 -1.73 14.72 11.27
N ASN A 98 -2.95 15.28 11.28
CA ASN A 98 -3.34 16.30 12.26
C ASN A 98 -3.52 15.67 13.66
N PRO A 99 -2.76 16.11 14.68
CA PRO A 99 -2.84 15.54 16.04
C PRO A 99 -4.19 15.75 16.72
N THR A 100 -5.02 16.70 16.27
CA THR A 100 -6.37 16.90 16.83
C THR A 100 -7.31 15.73 16.52
N THR A 101 -7.05 14.97 15.45
CA THR A 101 -7.87 13.80 15.07
C THR A 101 -7.84 12.71 16.12
N GLU A 102 -6.68 12.47 16.74
CA GLU A 102 -6.55 11.49 17.82
C GLU A 102 -7.43 11.83 19.03
N LYS A 103 -7.54 13.13 19.38
CA LYS A 103 -8.43 13.58 20.46
C LYS A 103 -9.91 13.35 20.17
N MET A 104 -10.30 13.32 18.88
CA MET A 104 -11.69 13.05 18.49
C MET A 104 -12.10 11.60 18.75
N LEU A 105 -11.19 10.65 18.77
CA LEU A 105 -11.48 9.22 19.03
C LEU A 105 -12.25 9.03 20.35
N ASN A 106 -11.97 9.83 21.38
CA ASN A 106 -12.62 9.71 22.68
C ASN A 106 -14.15 9.83 22.59
N LYS A 107 -14.70 10.47 21.56
CA LYS A 107 -16.15 10.61 21.34
C LYS A 107 -16.82 9.31 20.90
N PHE A 108 -16.03 8.36 20.38
CA PHE A 108 -16.50 7.12 19.79
C PHE A 108 -16.04 5.89 20.57
N TYR A 109 -15.30 6.10 21.66
CA TYR A 109 -14.76 5.04 22.51
C TYR A 109 -15.89 4.22 23.15
N ILE A 110 -15.76 2.90 23.06
CA ILE A 110 -16.69 1.95 23.67
C ILE A 110 -16.03 1.25 24.85
N ARG A 111 -14.86 0.62 24.64
CA ARG A 111 -14.12 -0.12 25.65
C ARG A 111 -12.73 -0.52 25.16
N ASP A 112 -11.91 -1.02 26.06
CA ASP A 112 -10.62 -1.62 25.69
C ASP A 112 -10.79 -2.95 24.97
N ALA A 113 -9.86 -3.30 24.10
CA ALA A 113 -9.83 -4.58 23.42
C ALA A 113 -9.44 -5.70 24.39
N LYS A 114 -10.04 -6.88 24.25
CA LYS A 114 -9.80 -8.03 25.14
C LYS A 114 -8.51 -8.79 24.81
N THR A 115 -8.02 -8.64 23.58
CA THR A 115 -6.85 -9.38 23.07
C THR A 115 -5.75 -8.43 22.63
N PRO A 116 -4.47 -8.83 22.72
CA PRO A 116 -3.39 -8.06 22.11
C PRO A 116 -3.61 -7.91 20.60
N ARG A 117 -2.99 -6.88 20.02
CA ARG A 117 -3.04 -6.66 18.57
C ARG A 117 -2.31 -7.78 17.82
N ASN A 118 -2.87 -8.20 16.69
CA ASN A 118 -2.20 -9.08 15.73
C ASN A 118 -1.44 -8.23 14.70
N SER A 119 -0.49 -7.44 15.16
CA SER A 119 0.39 -6.63 14.32
C SER A 119 1.81 -6.63 14.89
N PRO A 120 2.84 -6.70 14.02
CA PRO A 120 4.23 -6.64 14.47
C PRO A 120 4.71 -5.21 14.73
N PHE A 121 3.89 -4.20 14.42
CA PHE A 121 4.30 -2.79 14.41
C PHE A 121 3.94 -2.06 15.68
N THR A 122 4.81 -1.09 16.03
CA THR A 122 4.62 -0.18 17.16
C THR A 122 4.55 1.27 16.70
N PHE A 123 3.86 2.10 17.47
CA PHE A 123 3.72 3.55 17.27
C PHE A 123 4.08 4.26 18.57
N LYS A 124 5.34 4.12 19.01
CA LYS A 124 5.86 4.76 20.23
C LYS A 124 5.89 6.28 20.04
N GLU A 125 5.57 7.03 21.10
CA GLU A 125 5.53 8.51 21.06
C GLU A 125 6.87 9.15 20.67
N ASP A 126 7.97 8.57 21.13
CA ASP A 126 9.34 8.96 20.83
C ASP A 126 9.95 8.18 19.68
N GLY A 127 9.19 7.26 19.05
CA GLY A 127 9.60 6.45 17.91
C GLY A 127 9.77 7.28 16.63
N PHE A 128 10.40 6.68 15.65
CA PHE A 128 10.70 7.30 14.36
C PHE A 128 9.42 7.85 13.69
N TYR A 129 8.40 7.00 13.53
CA TYR A 129 7.21 7.38 12.76
C TYR A 129 6.44 8.55 13.36
N ARG A 130 6.11 8.49 14.68
CA ARG A 130 5.36 9.57 15.33
C ARG A 130 6.16 10.88 15.42
N THR A 131 7.48 10.79 15.53
CA THR A 131 8.36 11.97 15.47
C THR A 131 8.38 12.59 14.07
N LEU A 132 8.49 11.75 13.01
CA LEU A 132 8.40 12.21 11.63
C LEU A 132 7.02 12.82 11.33
N LYS A 133 5.93 12.17 11.76
CA LYS A 133 4.55 12.65 11.57
C LYS A 133 4.34 14.05 12.16
N ARG A 134 4.87 14.32 13.36
CA ARG A 134 4.82 15.64 13.98
C ARG A 134 5.61 16.70 13.19
N ALA A 135 6.82 16.34 12.75
CA ALA A 135 7.64 17.23 11.93
C ALA A 135 6.99 17.53 10.57
N VAL A 136 6.44 16.53 9.90
CA VAL A 136 5.66 16.69 8.65
C VAL A 136 4.46 17.60 8.86
N TYR A 137 3.73 17.46 9.97
CA TYR A 137 2.59 18.34 10.28
C TYR A 137 2.99 19.82 10.35
N GLU A 138 4.15 20.13 10.93
CA GLU A 138 4.67 21.51 10.99
C GLU A 138 5.10 22.01 9.60
N GLU A 139 5.82 21.19 8.83
CA GLU A 139 6.26 21.55 7.48
C GLU A 139 5.09 21.79 6.51
N LEU A 140 4.01 21.02 6.62
CA LEU A 140 2.81 21.19 5.78
C LEU A 140 2.18 22.58 5.90
N LYS A 141 2.39 23.29 7.02
CA LYS A 141 1.90 24.67 7.20
C LYS A 141 2.60 25.67 6.29
N ASN A 142 3.84 25.37 5.90
CA ASN A 142 4.69 26.23 5.10
C ASN A 142 4.58 25.94 3.59
N ILE A 143 3.94 24.84 3.19
CA ILE A 143 3.81 24.45 1.78
C ILE A 143 2.68 25.24 1.11
N PRO A 144 2.92 25.85 -0.08
CA PRO A 144 1.89 26.55 -0.82
C PRO A 144 0.70 25.66 -1.16
N LYS A 145 -0.53 26.11 -0.93
CA LYS A 145 -1.78 25.35 -1.13
C LYS A 145 -2.06 24.94 -2.57
N ASP A 146 -1.45 25.60 -3.54
CA ASP A 146 -1.65 25.34 -4.97
C ASP A 146 -0.72 24.26 -5.54
N VAL A 147 0.24 23.77 -4.75
CA VAL A 147 1.19 22.72 -5.19
C VAL A 147 0.47 21.48 -5.67
N SER A 148 -0.58 21.04 -4.98
CA SER A 148 -1.37 19.86 -5.35
C SER A 148 -2.09 19.99 -6.71
N ARG A 149 -2.31 21.22 -7.21
CA ARG A 149 -2.86 21.46 -8.55
C ARG A 149 -1.95 20.97 -9.67
N THR A 150 -0.66 20.78 -9.39
CA THR A 150 0.29 20.24 -10.38
C THR A 150 -0.06 18.81 -10.75
N ALA A 151 -0.35 17.95 -9.77
CA ALA A 151 -0.80 16.57 -10.02
C ALA A 151 -2.13 16.55 -10.79
N ASP A 152 -3.08 17.42 -10.40
CA ASP A 152 -4.35 17.54 -11.10
C ASP A 152 -4.17 17.89 -12.59
N ARG A 153 -3.34 18.91 -12.90
CA ARG A 153 -3.07 19.31 -14.29
C ARG A 153 -2.39 18.22 -15.12
N ILE A 154 -1.43 17.52 -14.53
CA ILE A 154 -0.75 16.39 -15.19
C ILE A 154 -1.75 15.29 -15.52
N THR A 155 -2.56 14.88 -14.53
CA THR A 155 -3.56 13.82 -14.71
C THR A 155 -4.60 14.19 -15.77
N ASP A 156 -5.13 15.42 -15.73
CA ASP A 156 -6.10 15.92 -16.71
C ASP A 156 -5.48 15.98 -18.12
N GLY A 157 -4.23 16.41 -18.23
CA GLY A 157 -3.50 16.45 -19.50
C GLY A 157 -3.30 15.05 -20.10
N ILE A 158 -2.92 14.06 -19.29
CA ILE A 158 -2.79 12.67 -19.72
C ILE A 158 -4.16 12.11 -20.17
N PHE A 159 -5.22 12.38 -19.40
CA PHE A 159 -6.58 11.97 -19.75
C PHE A 159 -7.05 12.58 -21.08
N MET A 160 -6.82 13.87 -21.29
CA MET A 160 -7.13 14.52 -22.56
C MET A 160 -6.32 13.94 -23.73
N THR A 161 -5.05 13.62 -23.52
CA THR A 161 -4.19 12.96 -24.53
C THR A 161 -4.75 11.57 -24.87
N LEU A 162 -5.19 10.80 -23.88
CA LEU A 162 -5.85 9.51 -24.08
C LEU A 162 -7.11 9.67 -24.96
N LEU A 163 -7.99 10.60 -24.62
CA LEU A 163 -9.24 10.81 -25.36
C LEU A 163 -8.96 11.25 -26.82
N CYS A 164 -8.08 12.23 -27.02
CA CYS A 164 -7.73 12.71 -28.36
C CYS A 164 -7.09 11.63 -29.20
N SER A 165 -6.08 10.90 -28.67
CA SER A 165 -5.41 9.85 -29.42
C SER A 165 -6.31 8.66 -29.73
N SER A 166 -7.20 8.27 -28.81
CA SER A 166 -8.20 7.21 -29.07
C SER A 166 -9.19 7.62 -30.18
N THR A 167 -9.64 8.87 -30.15
CA THR A 167 -10.51 9.41 -31.20
C THR A 167 -9.81 9.43 -32.56
N LEU A 168 -8.56 9.92 -32.61
CA LEU A 168 -7.76 9.94 -33.84
C LEU A 168 -7.51 8.52 -34.37
N ALA A 169 -7.26 7.55 -33.51
CA ALA A 169 -7.08 6.15 -33.89
C ALA A 169 -8.34 5.57 -34.56
N CYS A 170 -9.55 6.04 -34.19
CA CYS A 170 -10.79 5.59 -34.79
C CYS A 170 -11.09 6.25 -36.16
N TYR A 171 -10.80 7.53 -36.29
CA TYR A 171 -11.25 8.34 -37.48
C TYR A 171 -10.18 8.64 -38.47
N VAL A 172 -8.89 8.60 -38.10
CA VAL A 172 -7.77 8.95 -38.96
C VAL A 172 -6.99 7.68 -39.35
N GLU A 173 -7.12 7.24 -40.60
CA GLU A 173 -6.43 6.02 -41.05
C GLU A 173 -4.92 6.23 -41.15
N GLN A 174 -4.51 7.41 -41.58
CA GLN A 174 -3.11 7.77 -41.65
C GLN A 174 -2.50 7.79 -40.24
N PHE A 175 -1.44 7.06 -40.06
CA PHE A 175 -0.75 6.91 -38.74
C PHE A 175 -1.59 6.27 -37.64
N ARG A 176 -2.63 5.50 -37.95
CA ARG A 176 -3.51 4.84 -36.98
C ARG A 176 -2.74 4.07 -35.89
N VAL A 177 -1.69 3.35 -36.26
CA VAL A 177 -0.85 2.60 -35.30
C VAL A 177 -0.18 3.53 -34.29
N ILE A 178 0.29 4.71 -34.73
CA ILE A 178 0.90 5.71 -33.83
C ILE A 178 -0.14 6.18 -32.80
N TRP A 179 -1.37 6.45 -33.23
CA TRP A 179 -2.44 6.88 -32.31
C TRP A 179 -2.81 5.79 -31.30
N TYR A 180 -2.84 4.52 -31.73
CA TYR A 180 -3.02 3.40 -30.77
C TYR A 180 -1.88 3.32 -29.76
N VAL A 181 -0.65 3.47 -30.17
CA VAL A 181 0.50 3.47 -29.25
C VAL A 181 0.42 4.63 -28.27
N VAL A 182 0.12 5.85 -28.73
CA VAL A 182 -0.04 7.03 -27.88
C VAL A 182 -1.19 6.83 -26.87
N ALA A 183 -2.33 6.30 -27.32
CA ALA A 183 -3.45 6.01 -26.44
C ALA A 183 -3.10 4.95 -25.37
N SER A 184 -2.42 3.87 -25.77
CA SER A 184 -2.01 2.80 -24.83
C SER A 184 -1.02 3.30 -23.78
N VAL A 185 -0.02 4.08 -24.18
CA VAL A 185 0.93 4.70 -23.25
C VAL A 185 0.21 5.69 -22.33
N SER A 186 -0.68 6.51 -22.89
CA SER A 186 -1.47 7.45 -22.06
C SER A 186 -2.34 6.74 -21.05
N LEU A 187 -2.97 5.60 -21.40
CA LEU A 187 -3.76 4.81 -20.47
C LEU A 187 -2.89 4.23 -19.33
N ALA A 188 -1.71 3.72 -19.66
CA ALA A 188 -0.79 3.20 -18.65
C ALA A 188 -0.34 4.31 -17.67
N LEU A 189 0.08 5.47 -18.18
CA LEU A 189 0.47 6.61 -17.35
C LEU A 189 -0.70 7.16 -16.53
N LEU A 190 -1.91 7.19 -17.10
CA LEU A 190 -3.12 7.63 -16.41
C LEU A 190 -3.45 6.70 -15.24
N THR A 191 -3.32 5.40 -15.42
CA THR A 191 -3.58 4.41 -14.36
C THR A 191 -2.68 4.69 -13.14
N VAL A 192 -1.38 4.90 -13.38
CA VAL A 192 -0.44 5.22 -12.30
C VAL A 192 -0.74 6.60 -11.70
N ALA A 193 -1.04 7.62 -12.51
CA ALA A 193 -1.40 8.95 -12.00
C ALA A 193 -2.69 8.93 -11.14
N CYS A 194 -3.68 8.12 -11.52
CA CYS A 194 -4.93 7.97 -10.77
C CYS A 194 -4.74 7.30 -9.41
N HIS A 195 -3.68 6.49 -9.23
CA HIS A 195 -3.30 5.91 -7.98
C HIS A 195 -3.17 6.96 -6.84
N ASN A 196 -2.61 8.15 -7.13
CA ASN A 196 -2.52 9.26 -6.18
C ASN A 196 -3.89 9.66 -5.58
N TYR A 197 -4.98 9.50 -6.31
CA TYR A 197 -6.34 9.87 -5.86
C TYR A 197 -7.05 8.74 -5.12
N ILE A 198 -6.63 7.49 -5.30
CA ILE A 198 -7.21 6.33 -4.62
C ILE A 198 -6.93 6.37 -3.12
N HIS A 199 -5.77 6.88 -2.71
CA HIS A 199 -5.36 7.03 -1.31
C HIS A 199 -6.08 8.15 -0.56
N ARG A 200 -6.70 9.05 -1.29
CA ARG A 200 -7.22 10.31 -0.74
C ARG A 200 -8.74 10.27 -0.57
N ARG A 201 -9.29 11.40 -0.09
CA ARG A 201 -10.73 11.65 -0.12
C ARG A 201 -11.26 11.44 -1.54
N THR A 202 -12.48 10.93 -1.65
CA THR A 202 -13.17 10.69 -2.92
C THR A 202 -13.06 11.88 -3.86
N ASN A 203 -12.50 11.65 -5.04
CA ASN A 203 -12.29 12.61 -6.11
C ASN A 203 -12.65 11.92 -7.44
N TRP A 204 -13.24 12.63 -8.39
CA TRP A 204 -13.67 12.04 -9.65
C TRP A 204 -12.52 11.41 -10.46
N ARG A 205 -11.28 11.91 -10.32
CA ARG A 205 -10.10 11.36 -11.00
C ARG A 205 -9.76 9.94 -10.57
N MET A 206 -10.13 9.54 -9.36
CA MET A 206 -9.90 8.15 -8.91
C MET A 206 -10.69 7.13 -9.77
N TYR A 207 -11.86 7.54 -10.32
CA TYR A 207 -12.67 6.66 -11.16
C TYR A 207 -12.06 6.41 -12.54
N LEU A 208 -11.14 7.26 -13.00
CA LEU A 208 -10.39 7.05 -14.24
C LEU A 208 -9.48 5.82 -14.16
N PHE A 209 -9.13 5.38 -12.95
CA PHE A 209 -8.41 4.12 -12.73
C PHE A 209 -9.15 2.93 -13.33
N ASN A 210 -10.49 2.94 -13.31
CA ASN A 210 -11.30 1.86 -13.85
C ASN A 210 -11.19 1.71 -15.39
N LEU A 211 -10.67 2.71 -16.09
CA LEU A 211 -10.39 2.61 -17.54
C LEU A 211 -9.32 1.55 -17.85
N SER A 212 -8.47 1.20 -16.89
CA SER A 212 -7.50 0.11 -16.99
C SER A 212 -8.10 -1.28 -16.73
N MET A 213 -9.42 -1.39 -16.61
CA MET A 213 -10.18 -2.59 -16.25
C MET A 213 -9.93 -3.07 -14.80
N TRP A 214 -9.33 -2.24 -13.96
CA TRP A 214 -9.14 -2.49 -12.54
C TRP A 214 -10.15 -1.70 -11.73
N SER A 215 -10.65 -2.29 -10.62
CA SER A 215 -11.56 -1.63 -9.71
C SER A 215 -10.79 -0.74 -8.73
N TYR A 216 -11.06 0.57 -8.70
CA TYR A 216 -10.48 1.45 -7.68
C TYR A 216 -10.82 0.99 -6.25
N ARG A 217 -12.02 0.40 -6.05
CA ARG A 217 -12.48 -0.08 -4.74
C ARG A 217 -11.67 -1.29 -4.27
N ASP A 218 -11.44 -2.25 -5.16
CA ASP A 218 -10.61 -3.41 -4.86
C ASP A 218 -9.17 -2.99 -4.62
N PHE A 219 -8.68 -2.01 -5.36
CA PHE A 219 -7.36 -1.45 -5.20
C PHE A 219 -7.21 -0.67 -3.88
N ARG A 220 -8.25 -0.01 -3.37
CA ARG A 220 -8.27 0.55 -2.01
C ARG A 220 -8.01 -0.53 -0.95
N VAL A 221 -8.51 -1.72 -1.12
CA VAL A 221 -8.29 -2.81 -0.16
C VAL A 221 -6.92 -3.45 -0.35
N SER A 222 -6.61 -3.90 -1.56
CA SER A 222 -5.37 -4.63 -1.83
C SER A 222 -4.13 -3.76 -1.68
N HIS A 223 -4.19 -2.53 -2.13
CA HIS A 223 -3.06 -1.62 -2.17
C HIS A 223 -3.00 -0.71 -0.92
N VAL A 224 -4.07 0.05 -0.65
CA VAL A 224 -4.02 1.05 0.43
C VAL A 224 -4.13 0.43 1.81
N LEU A 225 -5.10 -0.48 2.03
CA LEU A 225 -5.34 -1.09 3.35
C LEU A 225 -4.46 -2.31 3.62
N SER A 226 -3.88 -2.91 2.59
CA SER A 226 -3.02 -4.08 2.74
C SER A 226 -1.56 -3.74 2.45
N HIS A 227 -1.19 -3.47 1.19
CA HIS A 227 0.20 -3.28 0.79
C HIS A 227 0.85 -2.10 1.54
N HIS A 228 0.26 -0.91 1.54
CA HIS A 228 0.84 0.25 2.24
C HIS A 228 0.97 0.07 3.75
N LEU A 229 0.07 -0.66 4.38
CA LEU A 229 0.08 -0.81 5.84
C LEU A 229 0.92 -1.98 6.32
N TYR A 230 1.09 -3.03 5.48
CA TYR A 230 1.73 -4.29 5.83
C TYR A 230 2.76 -4.73 4.80
N THR A 231 3.42 -3.77 4.16
CA THR A 231 4.35 -3.98 3.04
C THR A 231 5.33 -5.11 3.31
N ASN A 232 5.39 -6.08 2.38
CA ASN A 232 6.28 -7.25 2.44
C ASN A 232 6.09 -8.17 3.65
N THR A 233 4.95 -8.12 4.33
CA THR A 233 4.58 -9.07 5.37
C THR A 233 3.64 -10.16 4.84
N LEU A 234 3.28 -11.14 5.69
CA LEU A 234 2.25 -12.12 5.35
C LEU A 234 0.85 -11.51 5.17
N MET A 235 0.62 -10.32 5.69
CA MET A 235 -0.64 -9.59 5.56
C MET A 235 -0.70 -8.74 4.29
N ASP A 236 0.38 -8.64 3.54
CA ASP A 236 0.41 -7.96 2.25
C ASP A 236 -0.32 -8.79 1.20
N ALA A 237 -1.54 -8.38 0.87
CA ALA A 237 -2.39 -9.09 -0.09
C ALA A 237 -1.86 -8.93 -1.53
N GLU A 238 -1.32 -7.77 -1.88
CA GLU A 238 -0.88 -7.49 -3.25
C GLU A 238 0.18 -8.49 -3.72
N ILE A 239 1.13 -8.82 -2.88
CA ILE A 239 2.16 -9.81 -3.20
C ILE A 239 1.65 -11.25 -3.24
N SER A 240 0.51 -11.53 -2.61
CA SER A 240 -0.06 -12.87 -2.55
C SER A 240 -1.16 -13.12 -3.59
N PHE A 241 -1.78 -12.07 -4.15
CA PHE A 241 -2.88 -12.24 -5.12
C PHE A 241 -2.46 -12.92 -6.41
N LEU A 242 -1.20 -12.85 -6.76
CA LEU A 242 -0.68 -13.46 -7.98
C LEU A 242 -0.30 -14.94 -7.81
N GLU A 243 -0.29 -15.47 -6.60
CA GLU A 243 -0.14 -16.91 -6.37
C GLU A 243 -1.37 -17.68 -6.91
N PRO A 244 -1.23 -18.80 -7.57
CA PRO A 244 0.02 -19.57 -7.74
C PRO A 244 0.84 -19.24 -8.98
N PHE A 245 0.51 -18.22 -9.75
CA PHE A 245 1.23 -17.90 -10.99
C PHE A 245 2.59 -17.25 -10.73
N LEU A 246 2.64 -16.29 -9.80
CA LEU A 246 3.85 -15.61 -9.36
C LEU A 246 4.01 -15.74 -7.84
N TYR A 247 5.24 -15.98 -7.42
CA TYR A 247 5.60 -16.12 -6.01
C TYR A 247 6.69 -15.13 -5.66
N TYR A 248 6.34 -14.01 -5.07
CA TYR A 248 7.31 -13.02 -4.60
C TYR A 248 7.96 -13.44 -3.28
N ASN A 249 7.18 -14.04 -2.39
CA ASN A 249 7.70 -14.51 -1.11
C ASN A 249 8.72 -15.65 -1.30
N PRO A 250 9.89 -15.60 -0.64
CA PRO A 250 10.82 -16.71 -0.57
C PRO A 250 10.15 -17.90 0.14
N ARG A 251 10.23 -19.10 -0.47
CA ARG A 251 9.73 -20.33 0.13
C ARG A 251 10.47 -21.52 -0.45
N THR A 252 10.72 -22.53 0.39
CA THR A 252 11.49 -23.72 0.00
C THR A 252 10.76 -24.62 -1.01
N ASP A 253 9.44 -24.63 -0.95
CA ASP A 253 8.53 -25.40 -1.81
C ASP A 253 8.10 -24.64 -3.09
N LYS A 254 8.82 -23.56 -3.45
CA LYS A 254 8.51 -22.76 -4.64
C LYS A 254 8.63 -23.63 -5.91
N PRO A 255 7.54 -23.80 -6.69
CA PRO A 255 7.55 -24.59 -7.91
C PRO A 255 8.45 -23.97 -8.98
N LEU A 256 8.85 -24.77 -9.99
CA LEU A 256 9.75 -24.31 -11.04
C LEU A 256 9.20 -23.08 -11.78
N HIS A 257 7.91 -23.07 -12.15
CA HIS A 257 7.28 -21.92 -12.80
C HIS A 257 7.32 -20.68 -11.91
N GLY A 258 7.18 -20.83 -10.58
CA GLY A 258 7.31 -19.72 -9.63
C GLY A 258 8.75 -19.18 -9.53
N ARG A 259 9.78 -20.02 -9.75
CA ARG A 259 11.18 -19.56 -9.83
C ARG A 259 11.49 -18.85 -11.15
N LEU A 260 10.80 -19.25 -12.22
CA LEU A 260 10.89 -18.63 -13.54
C LEU A 260 9.88 -17.49 -13.73
N GLY A 261 9.22 -17.08 -12.65
CA GLY A 261 8.21 -16.03 -12.65
C GLY A 261 8.68 -14.73 -13.29
N PHE A 262 9.97 -14.41 -13.21
CA PHE A 262 10.58 -13.24 -13.86
C PHE A 262 10.37 -13.20 -15.39
N ILE A 263 10.21 -14.35 -16.06
CA ILE A 263 9.92 -14.41 -17.50
C ILE A 263 8.45 -14.02 -17.75
N THR A 264 7.55 -14.63 -16.98
CA THR A 264 6.12 -14.34 -17.09
C THR A 264 5.80 -12.94 -16.58
N GLU A 265 6.46 -12.49 -15.55
CA GLU A 265 6.36 -11.13 -15.03
C GLU A 265 6.78 -10.09 -16.08
N PHE A 266 7.84 -10.32 -16.83
CA PHE A 266 8.30 -9.42 -17.90
C PHE A 266 7.25 -9.24 -19.01
N LEU A 267 6.40 -10.24 -19.23
CA LEU A 267 5.26 -10.16 -20.15
C LEU A 267 4.08 -9.36 -19.57
N TRP A 268 3.95 -9.36 -18.23
CA TRP A 268 2.89 -8.64 -17.49
C TRP A 268 3.35 -7.31 -16.93
N PHE A 269 4.63 -7.00 -17.09
CA PHE A 269 5.33 -5.90 -16.45
C PHE A 269 5.09 -4.58 -17.10
N PRO A 270 4.12 -3.88 -17.16
CA PRO A 270 4.15 -2.50 -16.65
C PRO A 270 3.53 -2.35 -15.25
N LEU A 271 3.07 -3.43 -14.65
CA LEU A 271 2.09 -3.37 -13.58
C LEU A 271 2.62 -3.66 -12.16
N PHE A 272 3.80 -4.29 -12.00
CA PHE A 272 4.20 -4.75 -10.67
C PHE A 272 5.60 -4.28 -10.26
N PHE A 273 5.65 -3.54 -9.16
CA PHE A 273 6.88 -3.06 -8.53
C PHE A 273 7.29 -3.87 -7.31
N LEU A 274 8.49 -3.97 -7.18
CA LEU A 274 9.52 -4.50 -6.29
C LEU A 274 9.21 -4.71 -4.83
N MET A 275 9.77 -5.80 -4.38
CA MET A 275 9.81 -6.13 -2.97
C MET A 275 11.18 -6.61 -2.51
N SER A 276 11.68 -6.02 -1.43
CA SER A 276 12.86 -6.47 -0.72
C SER A 276 12.48 -6.85 0.71
N PHE A 277 12.91 -8.06 1.13
CA PHE A 277 12.68 -8.55 2.48
C PHE A 277 13.79 -8.09 3.42
N VAL A 278 13.41 -7.56 4.57
CA VAL A 278 14.32 -7.32 5.70
C VAL A 278 13.85 -8.17 6.88
N LYS A 279 14.73 -9.02 7.41
CA LYS A 279 14.46 -9.81 8.61
C LYS A 279 14.75 -8.98 9.85
N ARG A 280 13.80 -8.87 10.78
CA ARG A 280 13.98 -8.24 12.09
C ARG A 280 13.57 -9.19 13.21
N SER A 281 14.32 -9.16 14.31
CA SER A 281 14.03 -9.93 15.53
C SER A 281 13.23 -9.16 16.57
N GLU A 282 13.04 -7.86 16.40
CA GLU A 282 12.29 -6.98 17.32
C GLU A 282 11.04 -6.42 16.67
N THR A 283 10.05 -5.96 17.49
CA THR A 283 8.87 -5.26 16.98
C THR A 283 9.27 -3.88 16.44
N PRO A 284 9.25 -3.67 15.12
CA PRO A 284 9.71 -2.42 14.53
C PRO A 284 8.73 -1.27 14.78
N ASP A 285 9.25 -0.04 14.79
CA ASP A 285 8.43 1.12 14.52
C ASP A 285 7.86 1.01 13.10
N TRP A 286 6.59 1.32 12.92
CA TRP A 286 5.93 1.16 11.62
C TRP A 286 6.60 1.99 10.51
N GLY A 287 6.99 3.24 10.79
CA GLY A 287 7.66 4.10 9.81
C GLY A 287 9.07 3.61 9.45
N GLU A 288 9.84 3.11 10.43
CA GLU A 288 11.15 2.48 10.17
C GLU A 288 10.98 1.27 9.26
N HIS A 289 9.96 0.42 9.50
CA HIS A 289 9.66 -0.71 8.64
C HIS A 289 9.35 -0.26 7.20
N GLN A 290 8.54 0.80 7.01
CA GLN A 290 8.25 1.34 5.67
C GLN A 290 9.54 1.79 4.96
N VAL A 291 10.42 2.53 5.63
CA VAL A 291 11.71 2.97 5.07
C VAL A 291 12.58 1.80 4.64
N GLU A 292 12.62 0.74 5.44
CA GLU A 292 13.45 -0.44 5.16
C GLU A 292 12.83 -1.43 4.18
N ALA A 293 11.49 -1.49 4.11
CA ALA A 293 10.77 -2.34 3.17
C ALA A 293 10.84 -1.81 1.73
N LEU A 294 11.07 -0.51 1.56
CA LEU A 294 10.97 0.17 0.29
C LEU A 294 12.34 0.58 -0.28
N LEU A 295 12.34 0.91 -1.56
CA LEU A 295 13.52 1.36 -2.29
C LEU A 295 13.12 2.53 -3.20
N ASP A 296 13.61 3.73 -2.91
CA ASP A 296 13.35 4.91 -3.71
C ASP A 296 14.23 4.99 -4.97
N ARG A 297 13.79 5.76 -5.96
CA ARG A 297 14.39 5.84 -7.29
C ARG A 297 14.91 7.24 -7.57
N LYS A 298 16.25 7.41 -7.50
CA LYS A 298 16.89 8.70 -7.73
C LYS A 298 16.70 9.27 -9.14
N ASP A 299 16.53 8.41 -10.13
CA ASP A 299 16.32 8.77 -11.52
C ASP A 299 14.87 9.18 -11.82
N ILE A 300 13.92 8.82 -10.99
CA ILE A 300 12.50 9.16 -11.11
C ILE A 300 12.14 10.41 -10.30
N ASN A 301 12.73 10.60 -9.13
CA ASN A 301 12.45 11.74 -8.24
C ASN A 301 12.98 13.09 -8.77
N THR A 302 12.95 13.28 -10.08
CA THR A 302 13.54 14.45 -10.76
C THR A 302 12.53 15.56 -11.05
N ASN A 303 11.29 15.20 -11.33
CA ASN A 303 10.24 16.15 -11.66
C ASN A 303 8.85 15.61 -11.31
N SER A 304 7.87 16.52 -11.21
CA SER A 304 6.51 16.17 -10.78
C SER A 304 5.79 15.19 -11.70
N PHE A 305 6.09 15.19 -13.00
CA PHE A 305 5.52 14.23 -13.95
C PHE A 305 6.04 12.82 -13.67
N ALA A 306 7.36 12.65 -13.59
CA ALA A 306 7.96 11.35 -13.31
C ALA A 306 7.55 10.81 -11.93
N VAL A 307 7.53 11.65 -10.89
CA VAL A 307 7.08 11.28 -9.54
C VAL A 307 5.65 10.76 -9.56
N LEU A 308 4.73 11.44 -10.24
CA LEU A 308 3.31 11.06 -10.29
C LEU A 308 3.05 9.82 -11.15
N THR A 309 3.75 9.67 -12.28
CA THR A 309 3.44 8.63 -13.28
C THR A 309 4.31 7.38 -13.19
N LEU A 310 5.37 7.41 -12.38
CA LEU A 310 6.33 6.32 -12.21
C LEU A 310 6.60 5.98 -10.74
N PHE A 311 5.70 6.33 -9.82
CA PHE A 311 5.81 6.08 -8.37
C PHE A 311 7.11 6.63 -7.74
N GLY A 312 7.40 7.92 -7.93
CA GLY A 312 8.50 8.58 -7.23
C GLY A 312 8.17 8.89 -5.76
N ASP A 313 9.21 9.20 -4.97
CA ASP A 313 9.12 9.49 -3.52
C ASP A 313 8.35 8.40 -2.74
N HIS A 314 8.60 7.13 -3.07
CA HIS A 314 7.80 5.98 -2.71
C HIS A 314 7.75 5.74 -1.19
N ALA A 315 8.88 5.88 -0.49
CA ALA A 315 8.92 5.74 0.96
C ALA A 315 8.07 6.79 1.68
N LEU A 316 8.15 8.06 1.25
CA LEU A 316 7.30 9.12 1.79
C LEU A 316 5.82 8.91 1.44
N HIS A 317 5.53 8.43 0.23
CA HIS A 317 4.17 8.10 -0.18
C HIS A 317 3.55 7.02 0.71
N HIS A 318 4.26 5.95 1.02
CA HIS A 318 3.77 4.89 1.91
C HIS A 318 3.50 5.40 3.34
N MET A 319 4.35 6.28 3.86
CA MET A 319 4.18 6.83 5.22
C MET A 319 3.09 7.88 5.32
N PHE A 320 2.83 8.61 4.24
CA PHE A 320 1.85 9.71 4.19
C PHE A 320 0.99 9.61 2.93
N PRO A 321 0.22 8.53 2.75
CA PRO A 321 -0.44 8.22 1.48
C PRO A 321 -1.56 9.21 1.12
N THR A 322 -2.07 9.98 2.08
CA THR A 322 -3.07 11.02 1.84
C THR A 322 -2.50 12.32 1.31
N LEU A 323 -1.16 12.48 1.32
CA LEU A 323 -0.52 13.64 0.75
C LEU A 323 -0.39 13.51 -0.77
N ASP A 324 -0.61 14.62 -1.45
CA ASP A 324 -0.38 14.69 -2.89
C ASP A 324 1.10 14.51 -3.24
N HIS A 325 1.41 13.72 -4.28
CA HIS A 325 2.79 13.47 -4.71
C HIS A 325 3.57 14.76 -4.99
N SER A 326 2.91 15.84 -5.43
CA SER A 326 3.58 17.14 -5.66
C SER A 326 4.10 17.78 -4.38
N VAL A 327 3.57 17.36 -3.21
CA VAL A 327 3.94 17.86 -1.88
C VAL A 327 5.17 17.15 -1.34
N LEU A 328 5.37 15.86 -1.67
CA LEU A 328 6.35 14.99 -1.04
C LEU A 328 7.78 15.53 -1.13
N LYS A 329 8.16 16.16 -2.23
CA LYS A 329 9.50 16.76 -2.41
C LYS A 329 9.86 17.82 -1.34
N TYR A 330 8.87 18.52 -0.78
CA TYR A 330 9.10 19.52 0.26
C TYR A 330 9.35 18.88 1.62
N LEU A 331 9.02 17.62 1.78
CA LEU A 331 9.19 16.85 3.03
C LEU A 331 10.53 16.11 3.09
N HIS A 332 11.27 16.01 1.97
CA HIS A 332 12.56 15.35 1.90
C HIS A 332 13.59 15.83 2.95
N PRO A 333 13.77 17.15 3.19
CA PRO A 333 14.77 17.61 4.15
C PRO A 333 14.52 17.06 5.55
N VAL A 334 13.29 17.18 6.07
CA VAL A 334 12.92 16.70 7.41
C VAL A 334 12.92 15.17 7.47
N PHE A 335 12.53 14.51 6.41
CA PHE A 335 12.57 13.04 6.31
C PHE A 335 14.00 12.50 6.40
N LEU A 336 14.94 13.04 5.60
CA LEU A 336 16.32 12.61 5.59
C LEU A 336 17.05 12.92 6.90
N GLU A 337 16.70 14.02 7.57
CA GLU A 337 17.23 14.34 8.89
C GLU A 337 16.81 13.28 9.92
N LEU A 338 15.55 12.91 9.95
CA LEU A 338 15.04 11.91 10.87
C LEU A 338 15.51 10.49 10.54
N CYS A 339 15.64 10.12 9.27
CA CYS A 339 16.28 8.86 8.89
C CYS A 339 17.71 8.77 9.48
N ARG A 340 18.49 9.85 9.42
CA ARG A 340 19.84 9.89 10.04
C ARG A 340 19.79 9.81 11.56
N LYS A 341 18.88 10.54 12.20
CA LYS A 341 18.74 10.58 13.66
C LYS A 341 18.38 9.20 14.24
N TYR A 342 17.47 8.48 13.58
CA TYR A 342 17.00 7.17 14.01
C TYR A 342 17.75 6.00 13.36
N GLN A 343 18.79 6.30 12.55
CA GLN A 343 19.59 5.30 11.82
C GLN A 343 18.71 4.38 10.93
N ALA A 344 17.56 4.89 10.47
CA ALA A 344 16.68 4.16 9.56
C ALA A 344 17.38 3.94 8.21
N ASN A 345 17.36 2.71 7.72
CA ASN A 345 18.09 2.31 6.52
C ASN A 345 17.37 2.74 5.24
N TYR A 346 17.31 4.05 4.98
CA TYR A 346 16.75 4.60 3.76
C TYR A 346 17.63 4.26 2.55
N ARG A 347 17.06 3.54 1.60
CA ARG A 347 17.76 3.02 0.43
C ARG A 347 17.27 3.69 -0.84
N VAL A 348 18.21 4.04 -1.71
CA VAL A 348 17.95 4.67 -3.00
C VAL A 348 18.72 3.93 -4.10
N SER A 349 18.09 3.67 -5.23
CA SER A 349 18.69 2.96 -6.36
C SER A 349 18.24 3.57 -7.69
N THR A 350 18.70 3.03 -8.79
CA THR A 350 18.19 3.35 -10.13
C THR A 350 17.07 2.39 -10.53
N GLN A 351 16.19 2.78 -11.43
CA GLN A 351 15.14 1.90 -11.98
C GLN A 351 15.74 0.61 -12.54
N PHE A 352 16.88 0.68 -13.22
CA PHE A 352 17.55 -0.50 -13.77
C PHE A 352 18.02 -1.49 -12.69
N GLU A 353 18.69 -0.99 -11.65
CA GLU A 353 19.16 -1.83 -10.53
C GLU A 353 17.99 -2.52 -9.81
N ILE A 354 16.86 -1.81 -9.74
CA ILE A 354 15.63 -2.35 -9.18
C ILE A 354 15.13 -3.54 -9.99
N VAL A 355 15.00 -3.43 -11.31
CA VAL A 355 14.58 -4.53 -12.19
C VAL A 355 15.50 -5.77 -12.04
N VAL A 356 16.82 -5.56 -12.00
CA VAL A 356 17.78 -6.66 -11.75
C VAL A 356 17.57 -7.27 -10.37
N GLY A 357 17.32 -6.45 -9.35
CA GLY A 357 17.01 -6.91 -7.98
C GLY A 357 15.77 -7.79 -7.95
N GLN A 358 14.72 -7.40 -8.63
CA GLN A 358 13.45 -8.14 -8.73
C GLN A 358 13.65 -9.53 -9.36
N ILE A 359 14.37 -9.62 -10.47
CA ILE A 359 14.71 -10.92 -11.09
C ILE A 359 15.39 -11.85 -10.06
N ARG A 360 16.33 -11.33 -9.29
CA ARG A 360 17.01 -12.11 -8.24
C ARG A 360 16.05 -12.57 -7.13
N GLU A 361 15.11 -11.72 -6.71
CA GLU A 361 14.14 -12.07 -5.66
C GLU A 361 13.13 -13.12 -6.14
N THR A 362 12.64 -13.04 -7.37
CA THR A 362 11.73 -14.07 -7.91
C THR A 362 12.38 -15.46 -7.99
N MET A 363 13.68 -15.52 -8.23
CA MET A 363 14.44 -16.78 -8.25
C MET A 363 14.77 -17.32 -6.84
N ARG A 364 14.67 -16.49 -5.81
CA ARG A 364 15.08 -16.87 -4.45
C ARG A 364 14.13 -17.87 -3.80
N THR A 365 14.71 -18.88 -3.16
CA THR A 365 14.02 -19.94 -2.42
C THR A 365 14.26 -19.90 -0.91
N SER A 366 15.25 -19.10 -0.44
CA SER A 366 15.59 -18.95 0.97
C SER A 366 15.52 -17.48 1.39
N PHE A 367 15.24 -17.24 2.66
CA PHE A 367 15.30 -15.89 3.23
C PHE A 367 16.76 -15.38 3.30
N LYS A 368 16.94 -14.08 3.15
CA LYS A 368 18.23 -13.44 3.43
C LYS A 368 18.55 -13.62 4.92
N THR A 369 19.72 -14.20 5.21
CA THR A 369 20.30 -14.08 6.54
C THR A 369 20.91 -12.68 6.65
N ILE A 370 20.48 -11.91 7.65
CA ILE A 370 21.16 -10.67 8.01
C ILE A 370 22.22 -11.07 9.02
N ASP A 371 23.49 -10.91 8.65
CA ASP A 371 24.55 -10.92 9.64
C ASP A 371 24.33 -9.70 10.54
N VAL A 372 23.80 -9.95 11.73
CA VAL A 372 23.74 -8.93 12.78
C VAL A 372 25.18 -8.64 13.17
N LYS A 373 25.70 -7.51 12.72
CA LYS A 373 26.97 -6.96 13.22
C LYS A 373 26.74 -6.23 14.53
#